data_98354b5238078ed06d615da891e671a0
#
_entry.id   98354b5238078ed06d615da891e671a0
#
_cell.length_a   1.000
_cell.length_b   1.000
_cell.length_c   1.000
_cell.angle_alpha   90.00
_cell.angle_beta   90.00
_cell.angle_gamma   90.00
#
_symmetry.space_group_name_H-M   'P 1'
#
loop_
_entity.id
_entity.type
_entity.pdbx_description
1 polymer ?
#
loop_
_entity_poly.entity_id
_entity_poly.type
_entity_poly.pdbx_seq_one_letter_code
_entity_poly.pdbx_strand_id
1 'polypeptide(L)'
;MLTFPNTEKKLNANISSYKSVLNKEKRTYGSINDGAGKRYTLFYLYFVLNDLKKSKDYFKWYKENFSDDTGEPVQKLCWAISLHRMEKDGEAKYMLAKLMLSNLYLVPQVLGEEVNEYDFWHSSSTEFIDYFEYIPEEVLQSIKETELEWMKGLYESFEFRRIRKRHIEIFRELKDTNGVESRTKLLNESYSLLNNLEHKTC
;
A
#
# COMPACT_ATOMS: atom_id res chain seq x y z
N MET A 1 21.27 -3.03 -3.19
CA MET A 1 20.33 -2.77 -2.08
C MET A 1 20.45 -1.30 -1.69
N LEU A 2 19.39 -0.53 -1.70
CA LEU A 2 19.40 0.85 -1.22
C LEU A 2 19.66 0.81 0.29
N THR A 3 20.76 1.42 0.74
CA THR A 3 21.01 1.57 2.18
C THR A 3 19.99 2.57 2.72
N PHE A 4 19.02 2.09 3.51
CA PHE A 4 18.04 2.96 4.12
C PHE A 4 18.69 3.92 5.13
N PRO A 5 18.29 5.19 5.20
CA PRO A 5 18.91 6.14 6.12
C PRO A 5 18.54 5.82 7.57
N ASN A 6 19.57 5.76 8.44
CA ASN A 6 19.46 5.34 9.84
C ASN A 6 19.48 6.47 10.87
N THR A 7 19.41 7.72 10.44
CA THR A 7 19.36 8.88 11.33
C THR A 7 18.35 9.89 10.85
N GLU A 8 17.71 10.63 11.76
CA GLU A 8 16.74 11.67 11.43
C GLU A 8 17.30 12.70 10.44
N LYS A 9 18.57 13.11 10.61
CA LYS A 9 19.25 14.03 9.68
C LYS A 9 19.31 13.47 8.26
N LYS A 10 19.67 12.19 8.11
CA LYS A 10 19.75 11.53 6.79
C LYS A 10 18.36 11.31 6.19
N LEU A 11 17.36 10.94 7.01
CA LEU A 11 15.97 10.82 6.57
C LEU A 11 15.47 12.15 5.99
N ASN A 12 15.62 13.25 6.74
CA ASN A 12 15.22 14.58 6.27
C ASN A 12 15.98 15.04 5.01
N ALA A 13 17.28 14.72 4.90
CA ALA A 13 18.07 15.03 3.71
C ALA A 13 17.56 14.28 2.48
N ASN A 14 17.25 12.97 2.60
CA ASN A 14 16.72 12.17 1.51
C ASN A 14 15.29 12.63 1.10
N ILE A 15 14.44 12.93 2.08
CA ILE A 15 13.12 13.51 1.83
C ILE A 15 13.23 14.80 1.01
N SER A 16 14.12 15.72 1.44
CA SER A 16 14.32 16.99 0.74
C SER A 16 14.85 16.80 -0.68
N SER A 17 15.81 15.89 -0.85
CA SER A 17 16.39 15.54 -2.15
C SER A 17 15.33 14.97 -3.11
N TYR A 18 14.56 13.97 -2.67
CA TYR A 18 13.56 13.33 -3.52
C TYR A 18 12.42 14.28 -3.90
N LYS A 19 11.92 15.06 -2.94
CA LYS A 19 10.93 16.12 -3.23
C LYS A 19 11.46 17.16 -4.22
N SER A 20 12.73 17.55 -4.11
CA SER A 20 13.36 18.50 -5.03
C SER A 20 13.40 17.94 -6.45
N VAL A 21 13.75 16.65 -6.61
CA VAL A 21 13.78 15.98 -7.94
C VAL A 21 12.38 15.94 -8.55
N LEU A 22 11.37 15.43 -7.81
CA LEU A 22 10.00 15.33 -8.30
C LEU A 22 9.41 16.73 -8.67
N ASN A 23 9.64 17.73 -7.82
CA ASN A 23 9.20 19.10 -8.10
C ASN A 23 9.93 19.75 -9.29
N LYS A 24 11.20 19.39 -9.52
CA LYS A 24 11.95 19.85 -10.70
C LYS A 24 11.37 19.24 -11.96
N GLU A 25 11.08 17.92 -11.98
CA GLU A 25 10.41 17.27 -13.11
C GLU A 25 9.09 17.96 -13.45
N LYS A 26 8.22 18.16 -12.43
CA LYS A 26 6.94 18.84 -12.62
C LYS A 26 7.07 20.24 -13.22
N ARG A 27 8.04 21.04 -12.74
CA ARG A 27 8.28 22.38 -13.27
C ARG A 27 8.83 22.38 -14.69
N THR A 28 9.67 21.37 -15.02
CA THR A 28 10.32 21.30 -16.33
C THR A 28 9.40 20.74 -17.41
N TYR A 29 8.59 19.72 -17.07
CA TYR A 29 7.82 18.96 -18.04
C TYR A 29 6.30 19.06 -17.87
N GLY A 30 5.81 19.77 -16.84
CA GLY A 30 4.39 19.86 -16.50
C GLY A 30 3.83 18.59 -15.82
N SER A 31 4.58 17.49 -15.82
CA SER A 31 4.22 16.19 -15.24
C SER A 31 5.41 15.55 -14.52
N ILE A 32 5.13 14.53 -13.73
CA ILE A 32 6.15 13.76 -13.01
C ILE A 32 6.15 12.33 -13.54
N ASN A 33 7.26 11.88 -14.12
CA ASN A 33 7.41 10.51 -14.62
C ASN A 33 7.83 9.52 -13.51
N ASP A 34 8.69 9.95 -12.59
CA ASP A 34 9.20 9.18 -11.44
C ASP A 34 9.50 7.70 -11.71
N GLY A 35 10.19 7.40 -12.80
CA GLY A 35 10.57 6.03 -13.15
C GLY A 35 11.42 5.30 -12.10
N ALA A 36 11.97 6.02 -11.12
CA ALA A 36 12.76 5.48 -10.01
C ALA A 36 11.94 5.23 -8.72
N GLY A 37 10.62 5.46 -8.73
CA GLY A 37 9.74 5.20 -7.59
C GLY A 37 10.00 6.05 -6.34
N LYS A 38 10.58 7.25 -6.50
CA LYS A 38 10.86 8.15 -5.37
C LYS A 38 9.59 8.55 -4.60
N ARG A 39 8.45 8.62 -5.32
CA ARG A 39 7.15 8.88 -4.72
C ARG A 39 6.77 7.84 -3.66
N TYR A 40 7.09 6.58 -3.88
CA TYR A 40 6.83 5.49 -2.93
C TYR A 40 7.83 5.51 -1.77
N THR A 41 9.12 5.69 -2.09
CA THR A 41 10.17 5.78 -1.09
C THR A 41 9.92 6.92 -0.08
N LEU A 42 9.29 8.02 -0.50
CA LEU A 42 8.92 9.12 0.40
C LEU A 42 7.91 8.67 1.48
N PHE A 43 6.99 7.74 1.19
CA PHE A 43 6.11 7.16 2.22
C PHE A 43 6.92 6.43 3.28
N TYR A 44 7.92 5.64 2.89
CA TYR A 44 8.78 4.90 3.81
C TYR A 44 9.58 5.84 4.71
N LEU A 45 10.20 6.86 4.11
CA LEU A 45 11.01 7.83 4.83
C LEU A 45 10.19 8.62 5.85
N TYR A 46 9.01 9.08 5.48
CA TYR A 46 8.10 9.78 6.39
C TYR A 46 7.57 8.86 7.49
N PHE A 47 7.28 7.59 7.16
CA PHE A 47 6.80 6.60 8.11
C PHE A 47 7.85 6.32 9.21
N VAL A 48 9.09 6.07 8.80
CA VAL A 48 10.20 5.82 9.73
C VAL A 48 10.54 7.08 10.54
N LEU A 49 10.49 8.26 9.91
CA LEU A 49 10.66 9.55 10.61
C LEU A 49 9.55 9.81 11.64
N ASN A 50 8.39 9.19 11.48
CA ASN A 50 7.21 9.36 12.32
C ASN A 50 6.73 10.81 12.47
N ASP A 51 6.94 11.64 11.45
CA ASP A 51 6.44 13.03 11.40
C ASP A 51 5.05 13.04 10.75
N LEU A 52 4.00 12.89 11.57
CA LEU A 52 2.62 12.77 11.09
C LEU A 52 2.14 14.02 10.36
N LYS A 53 2.61 15.21 10.74
CA LYS A 53 2.25 16.46 10.05
C LYS A 53 2.78 16.47 8.64
N LYS A 54 4.08 16.22 8.47
CA LYS A 54 4.70 16.14 7.14
C LYS A 54 4.15 14.98 6.31
N SER A 55 3.85 13.86 6.94
CA SER A 55 3.18 12.72 6.27
C SER A 55 1.83 13.14 5.69
N LYS A 56 1.00 13.83 6.46
CA LYS A 56 -0.32 14.34 6.01
C LYS A 56 -0.18 15.28 4.81
N ASP A 57 0.76 16.23 4.88
CA ASP A 57 1.02 17.16 3.78
C ASP A 57 1.51 16.42 2.52
N TYR A 58 2.34 15.39 2.71
CA TYR A 58 2.82 14.56 1.61
C TYR A 58 1.70 13.71 0.99
N PHE A 59 0.81 13.12 1.78
CA PHE A 59 -0.34 12.35 1.27
C PHE A 59 -1.27 13.21 0.40
N LYS A 60 -1.50 14.46 0.81
CA LYS A 60 -2.26 15.43 0.01
C LYS A 60 -1.55 15.70 -1.32
N TRP A 61 -0.26 16.04 -1.27
CA TRP A 61 0.55 16.29 -2.47
C TRP A 61 0.59 15.07 -3.40
N TYR A 62 0.71 13.86 -2.86
CA TYR A 62 0.69 12.62 -3.65
C TYR A 62 -0.65 12.43 -4.38
N LYS A 63 -1.77 12.58 -3.69
CA LYS A 63 -3.10 12.48 -4.32
C LYS A 63 -3.31 13.48 -5.45
N GLU A 64 -2.79 14.70 -5.31
CA GLU A 64 -2.89 15.78 -6.31
C GLU A 64 -2.01 15.53 -7.55
N ASN A 65 -0.93 14.80 -7.43
CA ASN A 65 0.05 14.60 -8.50
C ASN A 65 0.03 13.23 -9.13
N PHE A 66 -0.59 12.25 -8.50
CA PHE A 66 -0.66 10.85 -8.91
C PHE A 66 -2.06 10.27 -8.65
N SER A 67 -3.10 10.96 -9.15
CA SER A 67 -4.51 10.58 -8.93
C SER A 67 -4.83 9.16 -9.41
N ASP A 68 -4.21 8.74 -10.52
CA ASP A 68 -4.47 7.48 -11.18
C ASP A 68 -3.47 6.37 -10.78
N ASP A 69 -2.57 6.67 -9.83
CA ASP A 69 -1.57 5.72 -9.38
C ASP A 69 -2.20 4.64 -8.48
N THR A 70 -2.06 3.40 -8.87
CA THR A 70 -2.53 2.26 -8.07
C THR A 70 -1.73 2.09 -6.78
N GLY A 71 -0.52 2.66 -6.72
CA GLY A 71 0.41 2.53 -5.60
C GLY A 71 1.01 1.13 -5.47
N GLU A 72 1.94 0.97 -4.55
CA GLU A 72 2.55 -0.33 -4.24
C GLU A 72 2.22 -0.80 -2.82
N PRO A 73 2.36 -2.11 -2.50
CA PRO A 73 1.93 -2.66 -1.21
C PRO A 73 2.60 -1.99 0.00
N VAL A 74 3.94 -1.83 0.02
CA VAL A 74 4.65 -1.21 1.17
C VAL A 74 4.25 0.25 1.36
N GLN A 75 4.04 0.98 0.27
CA GLN A 75 3.52 2.35 0.35
C GLN A 75 2.15 2.39 1.03
N LYS A 76 1.24 1.46 0.70
CA LYS A 76 -0.08 1.37 1.34
C LYS A 76 0.02 0.95 2.81
N LEU A 77 0.97 0.07 3.17
CA LEU A 77 1.25 -0.29 4.56
C LEU A 77 1.64 0.95 5.38
N CYS A 78 2.65 1.68 4.93
CA CYS A 78 3.09 2.91 5.58
C CYS A 78 1.96 3.95 5.69
N TRP A 79 1.14 4.05 4.65
CA TRP A 79 0.02 4.99 4.62
C TRP A 79 -1.08 4.60 5.60
N ALA A 80 -1.51 3.33 5.61
CA ALA A 80 -2.54 2.82 6.51
C ALA A 80 -2.18 3.04 7.98
N ILE A 81 -0.95 2.64 8.38
CA ILE A 81 -0.48 2.80 9.75
C ILE A 81 -0.33 4.29 10.10
N SER A 82 0.17 5.13 9.19
CA SER A 82 0.27 6.57 9.44
C SER A 82 -1.11 7.22 9.64
N LEU A 83 -2.14 6.79 8.90
CA LEU A 83 -3.51 7.25 9.09
C LEU A 83 -4.08 6.79 10.44
N HIS A 84 -3.79 5.56 10.87
CA HIS A 84 -4.17 5.07 12.19
C HIS A 84 -3.49 5.88 13.31
N ARG A 85 -2.18 6.19 13.19
CA ARG A 85 -1.46 7.10 14.10
C ARG A 85 -2.08 8.51 14.17
N MET A 86 -2.76 8.93 13.11
CA MET A 86 -3.47 10.21 13.02
C MET A 86 -4.92 10.12 13.51
N GLU A 87 -5.34 8.98 14.09
CA GLU A 87 -6.71 8.71 14.54
C GLU A 87 -7.76 8.83 13.41
N LYS A 88 -7.35 8.55 12.16
CA LYS A 88 -8.19 8.55 10.98
C LYS A 88 -8.66 7.13 10.64
N ASP A 89 -9.36 6.51 11.57
CA ASP A 89 -9.64 5.07 11.55
C ASP A 89 -10.38 4.60 10.28
N GLY A 90 -11.33 5.37 9.77
CA GLY A 90 -12.04 5.03 8.53
C GLY A 90 -11.11 5.00 7.32
N GLU A 91 -10.29 6.07 7.14
CA GLU A 91 -9.31 6.14 6.06
C GLU A 91 -8.21 5.05 6.21
N ALA A 92 -7.77 4.80 7.45
CA ALA A 92 -6.77 3.79 7.78
C ALA A 92 -7.28 2.38 7.44
N LYS A 93 -8.49 2.04 7.87
CA LYS A 93 -9.17 0.77 7.55
C LYS A 93 -9.29 0.56 6.04
N TYR A 94 -9.73 1.59 5.31
CA TYR A 94 -9.86 1.52 3.85
C TYR A 94 -8.50 1.30 3.17
N MET A 95 -7.46 2.00 3.61
CA MET A 95 -6.11 1.85 3.06
C MET A 95 -5.51 0.47 3.38
N LEU A 96 -5.79 -0.09 4.58
CA LEU A 96 -5.40 -1.45 4.93
C LEU A 96 -6.11 -2.50 4.05
N ALA A 97 -7.39 -2.28 3.73
CA ALA A 97 -8.11 -3.14 2.80
C ALA A 97 -7.54 -3.07 1.37
N LYS A 98 -7.14 -1.88 0.91
CA LYS A 98 -6.41 -1.72 -0.36
C LYS A 98 -5.08 -2.45 -0.36
N LEU A 99 -4.33 -2.37 0.74
CA LEU A 99 -3.10 -3.13 0.91
C LEU A 99 -3.36 -4.63 0.80
N MET A 100 -4.33 -5.15 1.57
CA MET A 100 -4.70 -6.57 1.59
C MET A 100 -5.02 -7.11 0.19
N LEU A 101 -5.70 -6.33 -0.66
CA LEU A 101 -6.03 -6.76 -2.02
C LEU A 101 -4.89 -6.52 -3.02
N SER A 102 -3.93 -5.64 -2.73
CA SER A 102 -2.77 -5.41 -3.60
C SER A 102 -1.67 -6.46 -3.43
N ASN A 103 -1.61 -7.12 -2.28
CA ASN A 103 -0.77 -8.28 -2.01
C ASN A 103 -1.38 -9.08 -0.86
N LEU A 104 -1.87 -10.28 -1.15
CA LEU A 104 -2.59 -11.13 -0.19
C LEU A 104 -1.68 -11.71 0.90
N TYR A 105 -0.36 -11.70 0.67
CA TYR A 105 0.63 -12.30 1.56
C TYR A 105 1.23 -11.29 2.53
N LEU A 106 1.24 -10.00 2.16
CA LEU A 106 2.00 -8.99 2.90
C LEU A 106 1.47 -8.76 4.32
N VAL A 107 0.14 -8.62 4.50
CA VAL A 107 -0.44 -8.40 5.83
C VAL A 107 -0.16 -9.57 6.77
N PRO A 108 -0.45 -10.84 6.43
CA PRO A 108 -0.13 -11.95 7.33
C PRO A 108 1.39 -12.10 7.57
N GLN A 109 2.25 -11.85 6.58
CA GLN A 109 3.71 -11.90 6.79
C GLN A 109 4.18 -10.82 7.77
N VAL A 110 3.65 -9.59 7.68
CA VAL A 110 3.92 -8.51 8.66
C VAL A 110 3.44 -8.90 10.06
N LEU A 111 2.37 -9.67 10.16
CA LEU A 111 1.84 -10.20 11.43
C LEU A 111 2.63 -11.43 11.94
N GLY A 112 3.64 -11.90 11.22
CA GLY A 112 4.43 -13.07 11.57
C GLY A 112 3.70 -14.40 11.34
N GLU A 113 2.67 -14.41 10.50
CA GLU A 113 1.91 -15.62 10.18
C GLU A 113 2.55 -16.36 8.99
N GLU A 114 2.52 -17.68 9.02
CA GLU A 114 2.91 -18.49 7.87
C GLU A 114 1.86 -18.34 6.76
N VAL A 115 2.34 -18.21 5.53
CA VAL A 115 1.48 -18.08 4.36
C VAL A 115 1.85 -19.12 3.30
N ASN A 116 0.84 -19.63 2.62
CA ASN A 116 1.02 -20.51 1.46
C ASN A 116 0.66 -19.73 0.19
N GLU A 117 1.40 -20.01 -0.87
CA GLU A 117 1.12 -19.40 -2.17
C GLU A 117 -0.23 -19.88 -2.71
N TYR A 118 -1.00 -18.91 -3.23
CA TYR A 118 -2.27 -19.19 -3.88
C TYR A 118 -2.05 -19.54 -5.36
N ASP A 119 -2.68 -20.59 -5.83
CA ASP A 119 -2.73 -20.92 -7.24
C ASP A 119 -3.83 -20.10 -7.95
N PHE A 120 -3.46 -18.90 -8.41
CA PHE A 120 -4.33 -18.02 -9.19
C PHE A 120 -3.52 -17.13 -10.17
N TRP A 121 -4.23 -16.36 -10.98
CA TRP A 121 -3.60 -15.41 -11.88
C TRP A 121 -3.03 -14.19 -11.14
N HIS A 122 -1.78 -13.83 -11.42
CA HIS A 122 -1.13 -12.61 -10.93
C HIS A 122 -1.00 -11.59 -12.05
N SER A 123 -1.26 -10.33 -11.74
CA SER A 123 -1.16 -9.22 -12.69
C SER A 123 0.19 -8.51 -12.62
N SER A 124 0.88 -8.61 -11.48
CA SER A 124 2.10 -7.86 -11.18
C SER A 124 3.04 -8.64 -10.27
N SER A 125 4.34 -8.37 -10.39
CA SER A 125 5.36 -8.90 -9.47
C SER A 125 5.18 -8.43 -8.01
N THR A 126 4.45 -7.34 -7.79
CA THR A 126 4.14 -6.86 -6.43
C THR A 126 3.08 -7.72 -5.72
N GLU A 127 2.46 -8.66 -6.42
CA GLU A 127 1.46 -9.59 -5.87
C GLU A 127 2.08 -10.92 -5.40
N PHE A 128 3.37 -11.18 -5.65
CA PHE A 128 4.02 -12.42 -5.26
C PHE A 128 4.34 -12.48 -3.76
N ILE A 129 4.45 -13.70 -3.26
CA ILE A 129 4.72 -14.00 -1.84
C ILE A 129 6.09 -13.49 -1.38
N ASP A 130 7.09 -13.49 -2.25
CA ASP A 130 8.46 -13.02 -1.98
C ASP A 130 8.59 -11.50 -1.95
N TYR A 131 7.53 -10.76 -2.27
CA TYR A 131 7.55 -9.30 -2.20
C TYR A 131 7.91 -8.76 -0.80
N PHE A 132 7.62 -9.52 0.24
CA PHE A 132 7.97 -9.19 1.63
C PHE A 132 9.49 -8.99 1.83
N GLU A 133 10.33 -9.73 1.09
CA GLU A 133 11.80 -9.65 1.20
C GLU A 133 12.36 -8.28 0.73
N TYR A 134 11.57 -7.52 -0.02
CA TYR A 134 11.97 -6.19 -0.52
C TYR A 134 11.60 -5.05 0.43
N ILE A 135 10.92 -5.32 1.56
CA ILE A 135 10.57 -4.29 2.53
C ILE A 135 11.83 -3.87 3.29
N PRO A 136 12.14 -2.56 3.37
CA PRO A 136 13.23 -2.11 4.22
C PRO A 136 12.99 -2.52 5.69
N GLU A 137 14.01 -3.09 6.33
CA GLU A 137 13.92 -3.55 7.72
C GLU A 137 13.52 -2.42 8.66
N GLU A 138 13.99 -1.19 8.40
CA GLU A 138 13.65 -0.01 9.18
C GLU A 138 12.14 0.32 9.14
N VAL A 139 11.46 -0.01 8.05
CA VAL A 139 10.00 0.12 7.97
C VAL A 139 9.34 -0.89 8.90
N LEU A 140 9.75 -2.16 8.86
CA LEU A 140 9.19 -3.19 9.74
C LEU A 140 9.45 -2.88 11.21
N GLN A 141 10.67 -2.47 11.56
CA GLN A 141 11.05 -2.09 12.93
C GLN A 141 10.32 -0.84 13.45
N SER A 142 9.77 -0.01 12.56
CA SER A 142 8.99 1.17 12.94
C SER A 142 7.52 0.87 13.23
N ILE A 143 7.06 -0.35 13.01
CA ILE A 143 5.69 -0.78 13.33
C ILE A 143 5.63 -1.14 14.82
N LYS A 144 4.64 -0.59 15.54
CA LYS A 144 4.46 -0.84 16.97
C LYS A 144 3.56 -2.07 17.18
N GLU A 145 3.70 -2.71 18.34
CA GLU A 145 2.87 -3.86 18.72
C GLU A 145 1.36 -3.53 18.66
N THR A 146 0.96 -2.36 19.17
CA THR A 146 -0.44 -1.90 19.12
C THR A 146 -0.96 -1.74 17.69
N GLU A 147 -0.09 -1.44 16.73
CA GLU A 147 -0.45 -1.33 15.31
C GLU A 147 -0.58 -2.71 14.65
N LEU A 148 0.25 -3.66 15.07
CA LEU A 148 0.10 -5.07 14.66
C LEU A 148 -1.21 -5.65 15.20
N GLU A 149 -1.56 -5.40 16.47
CA GLU A 149 -2.85 -5.81 17.05
C GLU A 149 -4.04 -5.19 16.30
N TRP A 150 -3.98 -3.89 15.98
CA TRP A 150 -4.99 -3.20 15.18
C TRP A 150 -5.13 -3.81 13.78
N MET A 151 -4.03 -4.04 13.08
CA MET A 151 -4.01 -4.69 11.77
C MET A 151 -4.60 -6.08 11.82
N LYS A 152 -4.21 -6.89 12.83
CA LYS A 152 -4.70 -8.25 13.03
C LYS A 152 -6.21 -8.26 13.26
N GLY A 153 -6.71 -7.40 14.16
CA GLY A 153 -8.14 -7.29 14.44
C GLY A 153 -8.97 -6.99 13.19
N LEU A 154 -8.50 -6.08 12.32
CA LEU A 154 -9.15 -5.80 11.05
C LEU A 154 -9.02 -6.96 10.06
N TYR A 155 -7.82 -7.51 9.89
CA TYR A 155 -7.55 -8.59 8.94
C TYR A 155 -8.37 -9.85 9.21
N GLU A 156 -8.60 -10.17 10.50
CA GLU A 156 -9.42 -11.28 10.96
C GLU A 156 -10.92 -10.97 11.03
N SER A 157 -11.34 -9.72 10.84
CA SER A 157 -12.74 -9.34 10.88
C SER A 157 -13.55 -10.05 9.80
N PHE A 158 -14.85 -10.25 10.06
CA PHE A 158 -15.77 -10.86 9.08
C PHE A 158 -15.75 -10.13 7.73
N GLU A 159 -15.72 -8.80 7.76
CA GLU A 159 -15.75 -7.96 6.57
C GLU A 159 -14.48 -8.16 5.71
N PHE A 160 -13.29 -8.09 6.31
CA PHE A 160 -12.03 -8.31 5.60
C PHE A 160 -11.91 -9.74 5.07
N ARG A 161 -12.30 -10.74 5.87
CA ARG A 161 -12.30 -12.15 5.42
C ARG A 161 -13.21 -12.36 4.23
N ARG A 162 -14.41 -11.78 4.24
CA ARG A 162 -15.38 -11.89 3.12
C ARG A 162 -14.80 -11.26 1.84
N ILE A 163 -14.25 -10.04 1.94
CA ILE A 163 -13.64 -9.32 0.82
C ILE A 163 -12.47 -10.12 0.26
N ARG A 164 -11.54 -10.57 1.11
CA ARG A 164 -10.38 -11.35 0.72
C ARG A 164 -10.78 -12.68 0.06
N LYS A 165 -11.73 -13.40 0.64
CA LYS A 165 -12.24 -14.66 0.07
C LYS A 165 -12.76 -14.44 -1.35
N ARG A 166 -13.62 -13.42 -1.57
CA ARG A 166 -14.18 -13.16 -2.90
C ARG A 166 -13.09 -12.72 -3.89
N HIS A 167 -12.13 -11.93 -3.45
CA HIS A 167 -10.99 -11.56 -4.29
C HIS A 167 -10.20 -12.79 -4.77
N ILE A 168 -9.87 -13.72 -3.86
CA ILE A 168 -9.18 -14.97 -4.20
C ILE A 168 -10.00 -15.81 -5.20
N GLU A 169 -11.32 -15.91 -5.02
CA GLU A 169 -12.21 -16.61 -5.94
C GLU A 169 -12.17 -15.98 -7.34
N ILE A 170 -12.28 -14.65 -7.43
CA ILE A 170 -12.22 -13.92 -8.71
C ILE A 170 -10.88 -14.19 -9.43
N PHE A 171 -9.76 -14.16 -8.73
CA PHE A 171 -8.45 -14.36 -9.36
C PHE A 171 -8.21 -15.82 -9.77
N ARG A 172 -8.81 -16.79 -9.08
CA ARG A 172 -8.89 -18.19 -9.54
C ARG A 172 -9.74 -18.32 -10.81
N GLU A 173 -10.93 -17.73 -10.82
CA GLU A 173 -11.80 -17.70 -12.00
C GLU A 173 -11.09 -17.05 -13.20
N LEU A 174 -10.33 -15.96 -12.99
CA LEU A 174 -9.57 -15.28 -14.05
C LEU A 174 -8.48 -16.16 -14.68
N LYS A 175 -7.91 -17.11 -13.92
CA LYS A 175 -6.92 -18.06 -14.44
C LYS A 175 -7.50 -18.92 -15.57
N ASP A 176 -8.75 -19.38 -15.40
CA ASP A 176 -9.40 -20.32 -16.30
C ASP A 176 -10.36 -19.63 -17.29
N THR A 177 -10.65 -18.34 -17.10
CA THR A 177 -11.58 -17.59 -17.94
C THR A 177 -10.93 -17.10 -19.22
N ASN A 178 -11.48 -17.53 -20.37
CA ASN A 178 -11.14 -17.05 -21.69
C ASN A 178 -12.21 -16.07 -22.20
N GLY A 179 -11.79 -15.04 -22.92
CA GLY A 179 -12.69 -14.04 -23.50
C GLY A 179 -12.68 -12.71 -22.74
N VAL A 180 -12.63 -11.62 -23.52
CA VAL A 180 -12.48 -10.26 -23.00
C VAL A 180 -13.65 -9.85 -22.11
N GLU A 181 -14.87 -10.12 -22.53
CA GLU A 181 -16.09 -9.70 -21.81
C GLU A 181 -16.18 -10.36 -20.43
N SER A 182 -15.96 -11.68 -20.35
CA SER A 182 -16.02 -12.43 -19.08
C SER A 182 -14.93 -11.99 -18.12
N ARG A 183 -13.70 -11.78 -18.60
CA ARG A 183 -12.59 -11.26 -17.81
C ARG A 183 -12.88 -9.85 -17.31
N THR A 184 -13.43 -8.97 -18.15
CA THR A 184 -13.80 -7.61 -17.77
C THR A 184 -14.83 -7.59 -16.64
N LYS A 185 -15.83 -8.49 -16.68
CA LYS A 185 -16.82 -8.61 -15.58
C LYS A 185 -16.16 -8.96 -14.26
N LEU A 186 -15.26 -9.95 -14.24
CA LEU A 186 -14.52 -10.37 -13.03
C LEU A 186 -13.62 -9.25 -12.50
N LEU A 187 -12.90 -8.55 -13.37
CA LEU A 187 -12.05 -7.42 -12.98
C LEU A 187 -12.89 -6.26 -12.40
N ASN A 188 -14.02 -5.91 -13.02
CA ASN A 188 -14.91 -4.88 -12.50
C ASN A 188 -15.49 -5.26 -11.13
N GLU A 189 -15.84 -6.55 -10.93
CA GLU A 189 -16.24 -7.04 -9.62
C GLU A 189 -15.12 -6.87 -8.60
N SER A 190 -13.89 -7.26 -8.94
CA SER A 190 -12.70 -7.08 -8.07
C SER A 190 -12.51 -5.62 -7.65
N TYR A 191 -12.61 -4.67 -8.58
CA TYR A 191 -12.50 -3.24 -8.28
C TYR A 191 -13.60 -2.72 -7.38
N SER A 192 -14.79 -3.33 -7.41
CA SER A 192 -15.94 -2.92 -6.60
C SER A 192 -15.95 -3.49 -5.17
N LEU A 193 -15.06 -4.43 -4.84
CA LEU A 193 -15.05 -5.12 -3.54
C LEU A 193 -14.90 -4.16 -2.34
N LEU A 194 -14.26 -3.02 -2.53
CA LEU A 194 -14.02 -2.04 -1.47
C LEU A 194 -15.06 -0.91 -1.41
N ASN A 195 -16.01 -0.82 -2.35
CA ASN A 195 -16.97 0.29 -2.43
C ASN A 195 -17.78 0.48 -1.14
N ASN A 196 -18.12 -0.62 -0.45
CA ASN A 196 -18.86 -0.56 0.81
C ASN A 196 -18.01 -0.07 2.01
N LEU A 197 -16.68 -0.04 1.87
CA LEU A 197 -15.77 0.50 2.88
C LEU A 197 -15.56 2.01 2.69
N GLU A 198 -15.58 2.52 1.46
CA GLU A 198 -15.43 3.96 1.17
C GLU A 198 -16.55 4.81 1.80
N HIS A 199 -17.79 4.33 1.77
CA HIS A 199 -18.96 5.10 2.24
C HIS A 199 -19.09 5.21 3.77
N LYS A 200 -18.21 4.56 4.54
CA LYS A 200 -18.18 4.65 6.01
C LYS A 200 -17.15 5.65 6.55
N THR A 201 -16.53 6.43 5.65
CA THR A 201 -15.44 7.37 6.00
C THR A 201 -15.92 8.83 6.09
N CYS A 202 -17.23 9.07 6.21
CA CYS A 202 -17.81 10.40 6.45
C CYS A 202 -18.03 10.66 7.92
#